data_0f216c5d766765f169adea691b984f04
#
_entry.id   0f216c5d766765f169adea691b984f04
#
_cell.length_a   1.000
_cell.length_b   1.000
_cell.length_c   1.000
_cell.angle_alpha   90.00
_cell.angle_beta   90.00
_cell.angle_gamma   90.00
#
_symmetry.space_group_name_H-M   'P 1'
#
loop_
_entity.id
_entity.type
_entity.pdbx_description
1 polymer ?
#
loop_
_entity_poly.entity_id
_entity_poly.type
_entity_poly.pdbx_seq_one_letter_code
_entity_poly.pdbx_strand_id
1 'polypeptide(L)'
;MLLLLLGWPGAVGAAGQSRHFTTSDGVRLHYIEAGTGPRTLVFVPGWSMPAWIFERQVASLSREFRVVALDPRSQGQSEIARAGHDHVRRAGDIAELVARLGPRPVVVVGWSLGVLDTLAYVRLHGDGQVAALVLIDNSVGEEPPPPPPAQPMKPGPKLPREVMMKNFVRGMFATRQPDAWLERLTQAALRTPEEVARQLLAYPVPRTWWREAVYSTSRPVLYMVRPKWTGQAENLRDKHPSAEVALLSNAVGHALFVDDPAGFEARLRDFLRRRVWP
;
A
#
# COMPACT_ATOMS: atom_id res chain seq x y z
N MET A 1 22.17 -10.90 47.42
CA MET A 1 22.47 -10.08 46.25
C MET A 1 21.30 -10.25 45.25
N LEU A 2 20.35 -9.31 45.32
CA LEU A 2 19.08 -9.40 44.59
C LEU A 2 19.24 -8.65 43.26
N LEU A 3 19.25 -9.38 42.15
CA LEU A 3 19.26 -8.78 40.78
C LEU A 3 17.85 -8.27 40.46
N LEU A 4 17.67 -6.97 40.50
CA LEU A 4 16.51 -6.28 39.94
C LEU A 4 16.62 -6.31 38.41
N LEU A 5 15.82 -7.16 37.78
CA LEU A 5 15.52 -7.10 36.36
C LEU A 5 14.69 -5.82 36.08
N LEU A 6 15.34 -4.75 35.65
CA LEU A 6 14.68 -3.59 35.10
C LEU A 6 14.05 -3.98 33.76
N GLY A 7 12.78 -4.37 33.79
CA GLY A 7 11.96 -4.49 32.60
C GLY A 7 11.80 -3.12 31.96
N TRP A 8 12.29 -2.97 30.73
CA TRP A 8 12.00 -1.83 29.88
C TRP A 8 10.49 -1.76 29.64
N PRO A 9 9.82 -0.66 29.92
CA PRO A 9 8.43 -0.49 29.51
C PRO A 9 8.44 -0.29 28.00
N GLY A 10 8.29 -1.37 27.23
CA GLY A 10 7.93 -1.30 25.83
C GLY A 10 6.60 -0.55 25.75
N ALA A 11 6.62 0.69 25.26
CA ALA A 11 5.41 1.45 24.99
C ALA A 11 4.58 0.64 23.97
N VAL A 12 3.55 -0.02 24.46
CA VAL A 12 2.53 -0.69 23.65
C VAL A 12 1.85 0.44 22.86
N GLY A 13 2.24 0.60 21.59
CA GLY A 13 1.48 1.43 20.64
C GLY A 13 0.05 0.91 20.64
N ALA A 14 -0.94 1.81 20.68
CA ALA A 14 -2.34 1.42 20.69
C ALA A 14 -2.62 0.43 19.57
N ALA A 15 -3.04 -0.78 19.93
CA ALA A 15 -3.48 -1.75 18.94
C ALA A 15 -4.59 -1.11 18.11
N GLY A 16 -4.46 -1.11 16.79
CA GLY A 16 -5.45 -0.50 15.92
C GLY A 16 -6.82 -1.13 16.13
N GLN A 17 -7.88 -0.31 16.09
CA GLN A 17 -9.26 -0.75 16.20
C GLN A 17 -9.74 -1.29 14.86
N SER A 18 -10.32 -2.48 14.87
CA SER A 18 -11.03 -3.07 13.72
C SER A 18 -12.34 -2.32 13.48
N ARG A 19 -12.55 -1.84 12.27
CA ARG A 19 -13.75 -1.10 11.86
C ARG A 19 -14.26 -1.59 10.53
N HIS A 20 -15.53 -1.30 10.26
CA HIS A 20 -16.18 -1.67 9.00
C HIS A 20 -17.03 -0.51 8.47
N PHE A 21 -17.23 -0.51 7.16
CA PHE A 21 -18.26 0.29 6.51
C PHE A 21 -18.86 -0.48 5.33
N THR A 22 -20.06 -0.13 4.94
CA THR A 22 -20.69 -0.68 3.75
C THR A 22 -20.58 0.32 2.60
N THR A 23 -20.13 -0.14 1.46
CA THR A 23 -20.01 0.64 0.23
C THR A 23 -21.37 0.85 -0.43
N SER A 24 -21.44 1.76 -1.39
CA SER A 24 -22.66 2.07 -2.14
C SER A 24 -23.24 0.88 -2.93
N ASP A 25 -22.39 -0.10 -3.29
CA ASP A 25 -22.79 -1.35 -3.92
C ASP A 25 -23.05 -2.49 -2.91
N GLY A 26 -23.13 -2.17 -1.61
CA GLY A 26 -23.54 -3.10 -0.55
C GLY A 26 -22.44 -4.00 0.01
N VAL A 27 -21.17 -3.84 -0.40
CA VAL A 27 -20.07 -4.68 0.09
C VAL A 27 -19.54 -4.12 1.41
N ARG A 28 -19.38 -5.00 2.41
CA ARG A 28 -18.85 -4.62 3.73
C ARG A 28 -17.33 -4.68 3.73
N LEU A 29 -16.70 -3.52 3.79
CA LEU A 29 -15.24 -3.38 3.87
C LEU A 29 -14.76 -3.18 5.30
N HIS A 30 -13.61 -3.77 5.58
CA HIS A 30 -12.89 -3.65 6.85
C HIS A 30 -11.74 -2.66 6.72
N TYR A 31 -11.40 -1.99 7.80
CA TYR A 31 -10.16 -1.23 7.96
C TYR A 31 -9.69 -1.23 9.42
N ILE A 32 -8.41 -1.04 9.61
CA ILE A 32 -7.79 -0.84 10.92
C ILE A 32 -7.60 0.66 11.13
N GLU A 33 -8.00 1.17 12.28
CA GLU A 33 -7.85 2.58 12.64
C GLU A 33 -7.10 2.73 13.97
N ALA A 34 -6.09 3.61 14.00
CA ALA A 34 -5.34 3.93 15.22
C ALA A 34 -4.95 5.41 15.25
N GLY A 35 -4.82 5.96 16.47
CA GLY A 35 -4.51 7.37 16.66
C GLY A 35 -5.73 8.29 16.46
N THR A 36 -5.61 9.53 16.96
CA THR A 36 -6.71 10.51 16.98
C THR A 36 -6.28 11.88 16.42
N GLY A 37 -5.10 11.97 15.83
CA GLY A 37 -4.57 13.22 15.29
C GLY A 37 -5.45 13.83 14.18
N PRO A 38 -5.36 15.12 13.96
CA PRO A 38 -6.13 15.82 12.92
C PRO A 38 -5.65 15.52 11.49
N ARG A 39 -4.48 14.92 11.36
CA ARG A 39 -3.80 14.58 10.10
C ARG A 39 -3.94 13.07 9.86
N THR A 40 -4.55 12.69 8.75
CA THR A 40 -4.90 11.29 8.49
C THR A 40 -4.03 10.69 7.39
N LEU A 41 -3.50 9.49 7.65
CA LEU A 41 -2.83 8.63 6.67
C LEU A 41 -3.74 7.44 6.34
N VAL A 42 -3.97 7.19 5.05
CA VAL A 42 -4.77 6.04 4.58
C VAL A 42 -3.86 5.11 3.80
N PHE A 43 -3.63 3.91 4.32
CA PHE A 43 -2.80 2.88 3.70
C PHE A 43 -3.66 1.92 2.86
N VAL A 44 -3.24 1.71 1.61
CA VAL A 44 -3.89 0.80 0.65
C VAL A 44 -2.88 -0.29 0.28
N PRO A 45 -3.11 -1.55 0.65
CA PRO A 45 -2.15 -2.62 0.43
C PRO A 45 -2.11 -3.13 -1.01
N GLY A 46 -1.15 -4.02 -1.27
CA GLY A 46 -0.98 -4.69 -2.55
C GLY A 46 -1.96 -5.85 -2.79
N TRP A 47 -1.75 -6.54 -3.89
CA TRP A 47 -2.51 -7.69 -4.36
C TRP A 47 -2.61 -8.79 -3.30
N SER A 48 -3.84 -9.19 -2.97
CA SER A 48 -4.19 -10.20 -1.97
C SER A 48 -3.65 -9.95 -0.56
N MET A 49 -3.15 -8.74 -0.27
CA MET A 49 -2.56 -8.43 1.03
C MET A 49 -3.57 -7.81 1.99
N PRO A 50 -3.52 -8.17 3.28
CA PRO A 50 -4.38 -7.59 4.31
C PRO A 50 -3.84 -6.25 4.82
N ALA A 51 -4.72 -5.43 5.38
CA ALA A 51 -4.37 -4.16 6.04
C ALA A 51 -3.31 -4.31 7.14
N TRP A 52 -3.33 -5.40 7.88
CA TRP A 52 -2.39 -5.63 8.98
C TRP A 52 -0.93 -5.86 8.54
N ILE A 53 -0.65 -5.96 7.22
CA ILE A 53 0.74 -5.93 6.74
C ILE A 53 1.45 -4.64 7.15
N PHE A 54 0.70 -3.57 7.41
CA PHE A 54 1.18 -2.28 7.91
C PHE A 54 1.16 -2.17 9.44
N GLU A 55 1.05 -3.29 10.19
CA GLU A 55 0.88 -3.26 11.65
C GLU A 55 1.96 -2.45 12.38
N ARG A 56 3.23 -2.49 11.89
CA ARG A 56 4.33 -1.69 12.45
C ARG A 56 4.13 -0.20 12.22
N GLN A 57 3.73 0.19 10.99
CA GLN A 57 3.45 1.58 10.62
C GLN A 57 2.24 2.11 11.37
N VAL A 58 1.19 1.31 11.50
CA VAL A 58 0.00 1.65 12.31
C VAL A 58 0.41 1.93 13.75
N ALA A 59 1.18 1.04 14.38
CA ALA A 59 1.61 1.20 15.77
C ALA A 59 2.54 2.41 15.99
N SER A 60 3.47 2.67 15.07
CA SER A 60 4.44 3.76 15.19
C SER A 60 3.83 5.12 14.85
N LEU A 61 3.14 5.22 13.70
CA LEU A 61 2.63 6.50 13.19
C LEU A 61 1.38 6.96 13.93
N SER A 62 0.63 6.08 14.58
CA SER A 62 -0.57 6.45 15.35
C SER A 62 -0.30 7.34 16.56
N ARG A 63 0.96 7.50 16.95
CA ARG A 63 1.36 8.45 18.00
C ARG A 63 1.26 9.91 17.55
N GLU A 64 1.31 10.16 16.24
CA GLU A 64 1.34 11.50 15.64
C GLU A 64 0.15 11.76 14.71
N PHE A 65 -0.35 10.71 14.09
CA PHE A 65 -1.37 10.77 13.05
C PHE A 65 -2.58 9.89 13.38
N ARG A 66 -3.71 10.17 12.77
CA ARG A 66 -4.76 9.18 12.60
C ARG A 66 -4.35 8.27 11.44
N VAL A 67 -4.17 7.00 11.71
CA VAL A 67 -3.73 6.01 10.72
C VAL A 67 -4.88 5.07 10.42
N VAL A 68 -5.20 4.92 9.15
CA VAL A 68 -6.23 4.03 8.63
C VAL A 68 -5.58 3.09 7.63
N ALA A 69 -5.74 1.79 7.79
CA ALA A 69 -5.26 0.80 6.83
C ALA A 69 -6.45 -0.01 6.30
N LEU A 70 -6.70 0.08 4.99
CA LEU A 70 -7.84 -0.56 4.33
C LEU A 70 -7.54 -2.03 4.04
N ASP A 71 -8.49 -2.91 4.31
CA ASP A 71 -8.61 -4.19 3.62
C ASP A 71 -9.46 -3.95 2.35
N PRO A 72 -8.88 -3.95 1.15
CA PRO A 72 -9.66 -3.81 -0.08
C PRO A 72 -10.69 -4.94 -0.22
N ARG A 73 -11.71 -4.75 -1.04
CA ARG A 73 -12.73 -5.77 -1.30
C ARG A 73 -12.11 -7.13 -1.63
N SER A 74 -12.64 -8.18 -1.03
CA SER A 74 -12.18 -9.56 -1.16
C SER A 74 -10.77 -9.85 -0.62
N GLN A 75 -10.17 -8.90 0.10
CA GLN A 75 -8.87 -9.06 0.75
C GLN A 75 -9.01 -8.89 2.28
N GLY A 76 -8.02 -9.39 3.04
CA GLY A 76 -7.99 -9.26 4.50
C GLY A 76 -9.27 -9.69 5.18
N GLN A 77 -9.89 -8.82 5.98
CA GLN A 77 -11.18 -9.08 6.67
C GLN A 77 -12.40 -8.48 5.95
N SER A 78 -12.21 -7.83 4.80
CA SER A 78 -13.31 -7.37 3.97
C SER A 78 -14.13 -8.53 3.41
N GLU A 79 -15.39 -8.27 3.11
CA GLU A 79 -16.28 -9.22 2.48
C GLU A 79 -15.74 -9.71 1.14
N ILE A 80 -15.93 -10.98 0.83
CA ILE A 80 -15.67 -11.53 -0.50
C ILE A 80 -16.79 -11.06 -1.42
N ALA A 81 -16.52 -10.00 -2.17
CA ALA A 81 -17.48 -9.41 -3.08
C ALA A 81 -17.75 -10.32 -4.29
N ARG A 82 -18.95 -10.25 -4.83
CA ARG A 82 -19.33 -11.01 -6.03
C ARG A 82 -18.82 -10.36 -7.32
N ALA A 83 -18.54 -9.05 -7.29
CA ALA A 83 -18.12 -8.25 -8.44
C ALA A 83 -17.34 -7.01 -8.01
N GLY A 84 -16.91 -6.17 -8.96
CA GLY A 84 -16.27 -4.88 -8.71
C GLY A 84 -14.78 -5.01 -8.38
N HIS A 85 -14.10 -6.01 -8.92
CA HIS A 85 -12.66 -6.21 -8.69
C HIS A 85 -11.79 -5.40 -9.66
N ASP A 86 -12.40 -4.62 -10.55
CA ASP A 86 -11.72 -3.70 -11.44
C ASP A 86 -11.25 -2.42 -10.71
N HIS A 87 -10.35 -1.67 -11.37
CA HIS A 87 -9.75 -0.46 -10.82
C HIS A 87 -10.76 0.68 -10.58
N VAL A 88 -11.86 0.73 -11.32
CA VAL A 88 -12.88 1.77 -11.19
C VAL A 88 -13.62 1.61 -9.86
N ARG A 89 -14.10 0.38 -9.58
CA ARG A 89 -14.83 0.13 -8.33
C ARG A 89 -13.90 0.20 -7.11
N ARG A 90 -12.67 -0.30 -7.20
CA ARG A 90 -11.70 -0.19 -6.10
C ARG A 90 -11.31 1.26 -5.81
N ALA A 91 -11.19 2.11 -6.83
CA ALA A 91 -11.05 3.56 -6.66
C ALA A 91 -12.24 4.17 -5.91
N GLY A 92 -13.46 3.74 -6.25
CA GLY A 92 -14.69 4.12 -5.54
C GLY A 92 -14.68 3.70 -4.08
N ASP A 93 -14.17 2.51 -3.75
CA ASP A 93 -14.04 2.06 -2.36
C ASP A 93 -13.14 2.98 -1.53
N ILE A 94 -12.02 3.42 -2.13
CA ILE A 94 -11.12 4.38 -1.49
C ILE A 94 -11.84 5.73 -1.31
N ALA A 95 -12.54 6.22 -2.33
CA ALA A 95 -13.28 7.47 -2.26
C ALA A 95 -14.34 7.45 -1.15
N GLU A 96 -15.09 6.36 -1.05
CA GLU A 96 -16.11 6.18 -0.02
C GLU A 96 -15.52 6.08 1.40
N LEU A 97 -14.38 5.41 1.55
CA LEU A 97 -13.64 5.39 2.81
C LEU A 97 -13.19 6.82 3.18
N VAL A 98 -12.51 7.53 2.27
CA VAL A 98 -11.98 8.87 2.51
C VAL A 98 -13.11 9.85 2.90
N ALA A 99 -14.24 9.80 2.20
CA ALA A 99 -15.42 10.63 2.52
C ALA A 99 -15.92 10.39 3.97
N ARG A 100 -15.88 9.17 4.47
CA ARG A 100 -16.28 8.81 5.84
C ARG A 100 -15.31 9.28 6.90
N LEU A 101 -14.03 9.50 6.55
CA LEU A 101 -13.01 9.97 7.50
C LEU A 101 -13.17 11.44 7.84
N GLY A 102 -14.01 12.17 7.12
CA GLY A 102 -14.35 13.56 7.36
C GLY A 102 -13.84 14.52 6.26
N PRO A 103 -14.05 15.83 6.40
CA PRO A 103 -13.81 16.78 5.33
C PRO A 103 -12.32 17.16 5.15
N ARG A 104 -11.46 16.77 6.07
CA ARG A 104 -10.03 17.13 6.00
C ARG A 104 -9.31 16.24 4.99
N PRO A 105 -8.47 16.83 4.11
CA PRO A 105 -7.69 16.04 3.16
C PRO A 105 -6.76 15.04 3.86
N VAL A 106 -6.64 13.87 3.26
CA VAL A 106 -5.84 12.75 3.77
C VAL A 106 -4.60 12.52 2.90
N VAL A 107 -3.56 11.94 3.47
CA VAL A 107 -2.45 11.37 2.69
C VAL A 107 -2.80 9.93 2.36
N VAL A 108 -2.81 9.58 1.06
CA VAL A 108 -3.06 8.22 0.62
C VAL A 108 -1.73 7.53 0.32
N VAL A 109 -1.49 6.41 0.98
CA VAL A 109 -0.28 5.61 0.90
C VAL A 109 -0.61 4.30 0.20
N GLY A 110 -0.31 4.20 -1.08
CA GLY A 110 -0.53 2.99 -1.88
C GLY A 110 0.73 2.15 -2.02
N TRP A 111 0.63 0.84 -1.80
CA TRP A 111 1.72 -0.09 -2.03
C TRP A 111 1.36 -1.12 -3.10
N SER A 112 2.27 -1.37 -4.07
CA SER A 112 2.07 -2.39 -5.11
C SER A 112 0.77 -2.15 -5.89
N LEU A 113 -0.17 -3.08 -5.92
CA LEU A 113 -1.50 -2.88 -6.50
C LEU A 113 -2.19 -1.63 -5.94
N GLY A 114 -2.02 -1.35 -4.64
CA GLY A 114 -2.56 -0.17 -4.00
C GLY A 114 -2.05 1.16 -4.59
N VAL A 115 -0.90 1.18 -5.28
CA VAL A 115 -0.45 2.35 -6.06
C VAL A 115 -1.44 2.62 -7.20
N LEU A 116 -1.81 1.58 -7.94
CA LEU A 116 -2.74 1.71 -9.07
C LEU A 116 -4.13 2.11 -8.58
N ASP A 117 -4.62 1.51 -7.50
CA ASP A 117 -5.92 1.88 -6.92
C ASP A 117 -5.93 3.33 -6.42
N THR A 118 -4.83 3.80 -5.84
CA THR A 118 -4.65 5.19 -5.40
C THR A 118 -4.63 6.16 -6.59
N LEU A 119 -3.93 5.81 -7.66
CA LEU A 119 -3.92 6.62 -8.89
C LEU A 119 -5.28 6.63 -9.57
N ALA A 120 -5.99 5.50 -9.59
CA ALA A 120 -7.35 5.43 -10.10
C ALA A 120 -8.31 6.30 -9.26
N TYR A 121 -8.16 6.30 -7.94
CA TYR A 121 -8.94 7.15 -7.06
C TYR A 121 -8.78 8.64 -7.43
N VAL A 122 -7.55 9.12 -7.55
CA VAL A 122 -7.30 10.53 -7.89
C VAL A 122 -7.84 10.88 -9.28
N ARG A 123 -7.63 10.02 -10.27
CA ARG A 123 -8.08 10.27 -11.64
C ARG A 123 -9.61 10.30 -11.77
N LEU A 124 -10.32 9.41 -11.08
CA LEU A 124 -11.76 9.23 -11.24
C LEU A 124 -12.59 10.09 -10.27
N HIS A 125 -12.05 10.40 -9.10
CA HIS A 125 -12.75 11.13 -8.04
C HIS A 125 -12.12 12.49 -7.71
N GLY A 126 -10.98 12.82 -8.35
CA GLY A 126 -10.24 14.07 -8.11
C GLY A 126 -9.42 14.04 -6.83
N ASP A 127 -8.65 15.09 -6.62
CA ASP A 127 -7.71 15.24 -5.50
C ASP A 127 -8.20 16.20 -4.39
N GLY A 128 -9.47 16.59 -4.42
CA GLY A 128 -10.02 17.56 -3.45
C GLY A 128 -9.89 17.13 -1.99
N GLN A 129 -9.94 15.83 -1.72
CA GLN A 129 -9.74 15.26 -0.38
C GLN A 129 -8.34 14.63 -0.19
N VAL A 130 -7.39 14.93 -1.07
CA VAL A 130 -6.01 14.42 -1.01
C VAL A 130 -5.08 15.52 -0.56
N ALA A 131 -4.34 15.30 0.52
CA ALA A 131 -3.26 16.18 0.97
C ALA A 131 -1.94 15.86 0.25
N ALA A 132 -1.66 14.58 0.02
CA ALA A 132 -0.50 14.07 -0.73
C ALA A 132 -0.70 12.60 -1.11
N LEU A 133 0.12 12.13 -2.04
CA LEU A 133 0.24 10.72 -2.41
C LEU A 133 1.59 10.16 -1.98
N VAL A 134 1.60 8.94 -1.47
CA VAL A 134 2.82 8.16 -1.23
C VAL A 134 2.68 6.84 -2.00
N LEU A 135 3.52 6.67 -3.01
CA LEU A 135 3.43 5.56 -3.96
C LEU A 135 4.62 4.62 -3.76
N ILE A 136 4.35 3.36 -3.42
CA ILE A 136 5.37 2.42 -2.96
C ILE A 136 5.51 1.25 -3.93
N ASP A 137 6.68 1.19 -4.57
CA ASP A 137 7.23 0.07 -5.34
C ASP A 137 6.30 -0.56 -6.39
N ASN A 138 5.66 0.27 -7.21
CA ASN A 138 4.98 -0.16 -8.44
C ASN A 138 5.20 0.87 -9.55
N SER A 139 4.93 0.46 -10.80
CA SER A 139 4.90 1.39 -11.93
C SER A 139 3.82 2.46 -11.72
N VAL A 140 4.15 3.69 -12.05
CA VAL A 140 3.20 4.80 -12.17
C VAL A 140 2.82 5.05 -13.63
N GLY A 141 3.11 4.11 -14.51
CA GLY A 141 2.83 4.25 -15.95
C GLY A 141 3.84 5.09 -16.73
N GLU A 142 4.82 5.70 -16.04
CA GLU A 142 5.84 6.55 -16.66
C GLU A 142 6.86 5.73 -17.47
N GLU A 143 7.56 6.41 -18.36
CA GLU A 143 8.67 5.84 -19.13
C GLU A 143 9.97 5.81 -18.28
N PRO A 144 10.90 4.89 -18.56
CA PRO A 144 10.75 3.74 -19.45
C PRO A 144 9.79 2.69 -18.89
N PRO A 145 9.25 1.80 -19.72
CA PRO A 145 8.49 0.65 -19.24
C PRO A 145 9.35 -0.18 -18.27
N PRO A 146 8.74 -0.95 -17.36
CA PRO A 146 9.50 -1.87 -16.53
C PRO A 146 10.34 -2.81 -17.42
N PRO A 147 11.58 -3.13 -17.02
CA PRO A 147 12.41 -4.03 -17.80
C PRO A 147 11.68 -5.38 -17.97
N PRO A 148 11.79 -6.00 -19.15
CA PRO A 148 11.26 -7.34 -19.36
C PRO A 148 11.93 -8.32 -18.36
N PRO A 149 11.28 -9.45 -18.03
CA PRO A 149 11.90 -10.49 -17.22
C PRO A 149 13.25 -10.87 -17.81
N ALA A 150 14.26 -11.00 -16.97
CA ALA A 150 15.64 -11.31 -17.40
C ALA A 150 15.76 -12.63 -18.20
N GLN A 151 14.80 -13.53 -18.05
CA GLN A 151 14.63 -14.73 -18.87
C GLN A 151 13.15 -14.95 -19.15
N PRO A 152 12.77 -15.41 -20.38
CA PRO A 152 11.43 -15.90 -20.62
C PRO A 152 11.13 -17.00 -19.60
N MET A 153 10.11 -16.82 -18.78
CA MET A 153 9.69 -17.86 -17.86
C MET A 153 9.26 -19.07 -18.69
N LYS A 154 10.10 -20.10 -18.72
CA LYS A 154 9.63 -21.42 -19.19
C LYS A 154 8.47 -21.81 -18.27
N PRO A 155 7.34 -22.31 -18.83
CA PRO A 155 6.26 -22.83 -18.01
C PRO A 155 6.83 -23.91 -17.09
N GLY A 156 7.00 -23.57 -15.83
CA GLY A 156 7.35 -24.57 -14.81
C GLY A 156 6.14 -25.49 -14.54
N PRO A 157 6.33 -26.56 -13.79
CA PRO A 157 5.21 -27.39 -13.34
C PRO A 157 4.20 -26.50 -12.62
N LYS A 158 2.90 -26.70 -12.88
CA LYS A 158 1.84 -26.00 -12.14
C LYS A 158 1.95 -26.39 -10.67
N LEU A 159 2.48 -25.48 -9.86
CA LEU A 159 2.55 -25.68 -8.42
C LEU A 159 1.13 -25.50 -7.82
N PRO A 160 0.81 -26.23 -6.74
CA PRO A 160 -0.40 -25.96 -5.96
C PRO A 160 -0.46 -24.47 -5.55
N ARG A 161 -1.67 -23.90 -5.52
CA ARG A 161 -1.89 -22.48 -5.20
C ARG A 161 -1.24 -22.06 -3.87
N GLU A 162 -1.31 -22.93 -2.86
CA GLU A 162 -0.68 -22.67 -1.56
C GLU A 162 0.85 -22.52 -1.68
N VAL A 163 1.48 -23.38 -2.46
CA VAL A 163 2.94 -23.33 -2.69
C VAL A 163 3.31 -22.06 -3.45
N MET A 164 2.53 -21.71 -4.49
CA MET A 164 2.76 -20.46 -5.23
C MET A 164 2.59 -19.23 -4.32
N MET A 165 1.55 -19.19 -3.51
CA MET A 165 1.32 -18.07 -2.60
C MET A 165 2.39 -17.98 -1.52
N LYS A 166 2.83 -19.09 -0.97
CA LYS A 166 3.94 -19.12 0.00
C LYS A 166 5.24 -18.60 -0.60
N ASN A 167 5.55 -18.98 -1.83
CA ASN A 167 6.72 -18.49 -2.54
C ASN A 167 6.61 -16.99 -2.85
N PHE A 168 5.44 -16.54 -3.29
CA PHE A 168 5.15 -15.13 -3.54
C PHE A 168 5.33 -14.29 -2.27
N VAL A 169 4.71 -14.70 -1.16
CA VAL A 169 4.83 -14.00 0.12
C VAL A 169 6.28 -13.92 0.58
N ARG A 170 7.03 -15.03 0.54
CA ARG A 170 8.46 -15.02 0.91
C ARG A 170 9.29 -14.14 -0.01
N GLY A 171 8.99 -14.11 -1.30
CA GLY A 171 9.72 -13.34 -2.31
C GLY A 171 9.49 -11.82 -2.22
N MET A 172 8.56 -11.34 -1.40
CA MET A 172 8.33 -9.90 -1.20
C MET A 172 9.40 -9.23 -0.33
N PHE A 173 10.15 -9.99 0.45
CA PHE A 173 11.08 -9.48 1.46
C PHE A 173 12.53 -9.78 1.07
N ALA A 174 13.41 -8.81 1.29
CA ALA A 174 14.87 -8.99 1.21
C ALA A 174 15.45 -9.44 2.56
N THR A 175 14.79 -9.10 3.67
CA THR A 175 15.20 -9.50 5.01
C THR A 175 14.41 -10.71 5.50
N ARG A 176 15.03 -11.48 6.39
CA ARG A 176 14.36 -12.63 6.98
C ARG A 176 13.21 -12.19 7.89
N GLN A 177 12.03 -12.70 7.62
CA GLN A 177 10.85 -12.51 8.46
C GLN A 177 10.56 -13.78 9.28
N PRO A 178 9.91 -13.67 10.47
CA PRO A 178 9.52 -14.82 11.28
C PRO A 178 8.61 -15.78 10.50
N ASP A 179 8.89 -17.08 10.56
CA ASP A 179 8.13 -18.10 9.81
C ASP A 179 6.63 -18.08 10.17
N ALA A 180 6.27 -17.92 11.44
CA ALA A 180 4.87 -17.82 11.86
C ALA A 180 4.15 -16.59 11.29
N TRP A 181 4.85 -15.45 11.15
CA TRP A 181 4.32 -14.24 10.52
C TRP A 181 4.12 -14.44 9.02
N LEU A 182 5.10 -15.07 8.33
CA LEU A 182 4.99 -15.40 6.90
C LEU A 182 3.84 -16.38 6.62
N GLU A 183 3.67 -17.37 7.50
CA GLU A 183 2.55 -18.32 7.38
C GLU A 183 1.20 -17.60 7.56
N ARG A 184 1.07 -16.77 8.60
CA ARG A 184 -0.13 -15.94 8.80
C ARG A 184 -0.43 -15.05 7.59
N LEU A 185 0.59 -14.44 6.98
CA LEU A 185 0.44 -13.61 5.79
C LEU A 185 0.02 -14.43 4.57
N THR A 186 0.59 -15.64 4.42
CA THR A 186 0.22 -16.58 3.35
C THR A 186 -1.25 -16.98 3.46
N GLN A 187 -1.71 -17.33 4.65
CA GLN A 187 -3.11 -17.69 4.89
C GLN A 187 -4.07 -16.52 4.63
N ALA A 188 -3.68 -15.29 5.03
CA ALA A 188 -4.46 -14.11 4.73
C ALA A 188 -4.54 -13.83 3.22
N ALA A 189 -3.45 -14.03 2.49
CA ALA A 189 -3.42 -13.89 1.04
C ALA A 189 -4.29 -14.95 0.32
N LEU A 190 -4.26 -16.19 0.81
CA LEU A 190 -5.08 -17.30 0.29
C LEU A 190 -6.58 -17.10 0.51
N ARG A 191 -6.99 -16.26 1.45
CA ARG A 191 -8.39 -15.91 1.66
C ARG A 191 -9.02 -15.22 0.44
N THR A 192 -8.26 -14.45 -0.34
CA THR A 192 -8.73 -13.91 -1.63
C THR A 192 -8.97 -15.08 -2.59
N PRO A 193 -10.19 -15.31 -3.09
CA PRO A 193 -10.46 -16.40 -4.03
C PRO A 193 -9.57 -16.33 -5.27
N GLU A 194 -9.21 -17.47 -5.84
CA GLU A 194 -8.27 -17.52 -6.97
C GLU A 194 -8.76 -16.74 -8.19
N GLU A 195 -10.05 -16.86 -8.50
CA GLU A 195 -10.66 -16.10 -9.59
C GLU A 195 -10.58 -14.59 -9.34
N VAL A 196 -10.90 -14.15 -8.12
CA VAL A 196 -10.77 -12.75 -7.72
C VAL A 196 -9.32 -12.28 -7.79
N ALA A 197 -8.39 -13.08 -7.27
CA ALA A 197 -6.97 -12.75 -7.33
C ALA A 197 -6.48 -12.54 -8.77
N ARG A 198 -7.01 -13.29 -9.73
CA ARG A 198 -6.73 -13.12 -11.15
C ARG A 198 -7.36 -11.83 -11.71
N GLN A 199 -8.62 -11.56 -11.37
CA GLN A 199 -9.32 -10.34 -11.78
C GLN A 199 -8.63 -9.07 -11.27
N LEU A 200 -8.12 -9.08 -10.05
CA LEU A 200 -7.38 -7.95 -9.46
C LEU A 200 -6.13 -7.54 -10.25
N LEU A 201 -5.56 -8.44 -11.07
CA LEU A 201 -4.40 -8.17 -11.91
C LEU A 201 -4.76 -7.89 -13.37
N ALA A 202 -6.05 -7.88 -13.72
CA ALA A 202 -6.53 -7.56 -15.04
C ALA A 202 -6.80 -6.05 -15.17
N TYR A 203 -6.01 -5.38 -16.02
CA TYR A 203 -6.14 -3.93 -16.25
C TYR A 203 -6.55 -3.68 -17.69
N PRO A 204 -7.84 -3.38 -17.96
CA PRO A 204 -8.33 -3.12 -19.31
C PRO A 204 -8.02 -1.69 -19.79
N VAL A 205 -6.94 -1.10 -19.28
CA VAL A 205 -6.48 0.25 -19.62
C VAL A 205 -5.02 0.24 -20.03
N PRO A 206 -4.61 1.11 -20.97
CA PRO A 206 -3.22 1.19 -21.37
C PRO A 206 -2.34 1.74 -20.23
N ARG A 207 -1.05 1.44 -20.28
CA ARG A 207 -0.09 1.91 -19.29
C ARG A 207 -0.07 3.44 -19.15
N THR A 208 -0.27 4.15 -20.23
CA THR A 208 -0.36 5.63 -20.27
C THR A 208 -1.51 6.17 -19.41
N TRP A 209 -2.56 5.39 -19.20
CA TRP A 209 -3.67 5.78 -18.33
C TRP A 209 -3.21 6.06 -16.88
N TRP A 210 -2.28 5.25 -16.38
CA TRP A 210 -1.70 5.43 -15.04
C TRP A 210 -0.78 6.64 -14.97
N ARG A 211 0.00 6.88 -16.03
CA ARG A 211 0.80 8.08 -16.16
C ARG A 211 -0.08 9.34 -16.13
N GLU A 212 -1.14 9.37 -16.92
CA GLU A 212 -2.09 10.47 -16.89
C GLU A 212 -2.72 10.65 -15.51
N ALA A 213 -2.97 9.56 -14.79
CA ALA A 213 -3.50 9.62 -13.42
C ALA A 213 -2.52 10.30 -12.46
N VAL A 214 -1.24 9.97 -12.48
CA VAL A 214 -0.27 10.63 -11.59
C VAL A 214 -0.04 12.09 -11.95
N TYR A 215 -0.17 12.47 -13.24
CA TYR A 215 -0.06 13.86 -13.68
C TYR A 215 -1.38 14.65 -13.54
N SER A 216 -2.48 14.02 -13.17
CA SER A 216 -3.77 14.70 -12.96
C SER A 216 -3.85 15.45 -11.63
N THR A 217 -2.90 15.25 -10.72
CA THR A 217 -2.82 15.94 -9.43
C THR A 217 -1.65 16.89 -9.37
N SER A 218 -1.83 18.05 -8.72
CA SER A 218 -0.75 18.94 -8.31
C SER A 218 -0.33 18.76 -6.85
N ARG A 219 -0.97 17.81 -6.14
CA ARG A 219 -0.63 17.49 -4.76
C ARG A 219 0.78 16.93 -4.65
N PRO A 220 1.46 17.13 -3.52
CA PRO A 220 2.77 16.52 -3.29
C PRO A 220 2.72 14.99 -3.49
N VAL A 221 3.69 14.45 -4.19
CA VAL A 221 3.84 13.01 -4.43
C VAL A 221 5.19 12.55 -3.90
N LEU A 222 5.20 11.53 -3.05
CA LEU A 222 6.42 10.80 -2.68
C LEU A 222 6.41 9.44 -3.36
N TYR A 223 7.36 9.19 -4.24
CA TYR A 223 7.51 7.91 -4.93
C TYR A 223 8.73 7.15 -4.41
N MET A 224 8.48 6.09 -3.63
CA MET A 224 9.52 5.26 -3.02
C MET A 224 9.64 3.93 -3.75
N VAL A 225 10.79 3.67 -4.36
CA VAL A 225 10.96 2.52 -5.25
C VAL A 225 12.33 1.88 -5.19
N ARG A 226 12.36 0.59 -5.55
CA ARG A 226 13.57 -0.18 -5.78
C ARG A 226 14.20 0.13 -7.15
N PRO A 227 15.46 -0.27 -7.39
CA PRO A 227 16.23 0.07 -8.59
C PRO A 227 15.55 -0.25 -9.92
N LYS A 228 14.70 -1.28 -10.00
CA LYS A 228 13.98 -1.61 -11.23
C LYS A 228 13.06 -0.49 -11.77
N TRP A 229 12.72 0.49 -10.91
CA TRP A 229 11.86 1.63 -11.26
C TRP A 229 12.62 2.96 -11.40
N THR A 230 13.96 2.95 -11.32
CA THR A 230 14.78 4.16 -11.34
C THR A 230 14.44 5.08 -12.50
N GLY A 231 14.37 4.58 -13.72
CA GLY A 231 14.07 5.41 -14.89
C GLY A 231 12.69 6.08 -14.83
N GLN A 232 11.65 5.37 -14.32
CA GLN A 232 10.34 5.98 -14.11
C GLN A 232 10.36 7.04 -13.01
N ALA A 233 11.10 6.78 -11.96
CA ALA A 233 11.23 7.68 -10.83
C ALA A 233 11.94 8.98 -11.21
N GLU A 234 13.03 8.88 -11.95
CA GLU A 234 13.76 10.04 -12.47
C GLU A 234 12.89 10.86 -13.41
N ASN A 235 12.19 10.20 -14.35
CA ASN A 235 11.28 10.88 -15.27
C ASN A 235 10.12 11.58 -14.54
N LEU A 236 9.54 10.92 -13.52
CA LEU A 236 8.49 11.53 -12.70
C LEU A 236 9.01 12.76 -11.96
N ARG A 237 10.19 12.67 -11.32
CA ARG A 237 10.82 13.79 -10.63
C ARG A 237 11.06 14.97 -11.55
N ASP A 238 11.54 14.70 -12.77
CA ASP A 238 11.94 15.75 -13.71
C ASP A 238 10.71 16.43 -14.38
N LYS A 239 9.59 15.74 -14.48
CA LYS A 239 8.40 16.23 -15.18
C LYS A 239 7.24 16.64 -14.26
N HIS A 240 7.18 16.12 -13.05
CA HIS A 240 6.10 16.43 -12.10
C HIS A 240 6.62 17.36 -10.99
N PRO A 241 6.25 18.65 -10.98
CA PRO A 241 6.88 19.66 -10.10
C PRO A 241 6.67 19.41 -8.60
N SER A 242 5.64 18.63 -8.24
CA SER A 242 5.35 18.28 -6.85
C SER A 242 5.82 16.88 -6.45
N ALA A 243 6.53 16.16 -7.32
CA ALA A 243 7.02 14.82 -7.02
C ALA A 243 8.42 14.85 -6.38
N GLU A 244 8.56 14.06 -5.33
CA GLU A 244 9.84 13.67 -4.74
C GLU A 244 10.03 12.16 -4.91
N VAL A 245 11.27 11.75 -5.10
CA VAL A 245 11.63 10.35 -5.33
C VAL A 245 12.61 9.88 -4.29
N ALA A 246 12.33 8.72 -3.70
CA ALA A 246 13.26 8.00 -2.86
C ALA A 246 13.65 6.67 -3.54
N LEU A 247 14.83 6.65 -4.14
CA LEU A 247 15.44 5.44 -4.68
C LEU A 247 16.06 4.64 -3.53
N LEU A 248 15.60 3.39 -3.39
CA LEU A 248 16.08 2.49 -2.35
C LEU A 248 17.10 1.51 -2.95
N SER A 249 17.96 0.95 -2.11
CA SER A 249 18.91 -0.07 -2.54
C SER A 249 18.25 -1.45 -2.66
N ASN A 250 18.98 -2.42 -3.20
CA ASN A 250 18.56 -3.82 -3.23
C ASN A 250 18.56 -4.50 -1.85
N ALA A 251 18.92 -3.77 -0.77
CA ALA A 251 18.82 -4.27 0.60
C ALA A 251 17.38 -4.40 1.12
N VAL A 252 16.41 -3.83 0.38
CA VAL A 252 14.97 -3.96 0.68
C VAL A 252 14.24 -4.67 -0.45
N GLY A 253 13.23 -5.45 -0.09
CA GLY A 253 12.33 -6.14 -1.01
C GLY A 253 11.16 -5.28 -1.46
N HIS A 254 10.15 -5.95 -2.02
CA HIS A 254 8.92 -5.31 -2.51
C HIS A 254 8.12 -4.63 -1.39
N ALA A 255 8.10 -5.23 -0.20
CA ALA A 255 7.48 -4.64 1.00
C ALA A 255 8.56 -3.90 1.83
N LEU A 256 9.12 -2.84 1.26
CA LEU A 256 10.24 -2.08 1.83
C LEU A 256 9.96 -1.53 3.25
N PHE A 257 8.71 -1.24 3.56
CA PHE A 257 8.26 -0.77 4.88
C PHE A 257 8.28 -1.88 5.96
N VAL A 258 8.39 -3.15 5.55
CA VAL A 258 8.60 -4.30 6.43
C VAL A 258 10.10 -4.57 6.60
N ASP A 259 10.88 -4.48 5.53
CA ASP A 259 12.31 -4.75 5.54
C ASP A 259 13.11 -3.65 6.26
N ASP A 260 12.75 -2.38 6.05
CA ASP A 260 13.34 -1.20 6.70
C ASP A 260 12.24 -0.27 7.24
N PRO A 261 11.53 -0.63 8.29
CA PRO A 261 10.45 0.18 8.83
C PRO A 261 10.92 1.55 9.32
N ALA A 262 12.10 1.62 9.93
CA ALA A 262 12.65 2.88 10.44
C ALA A 262 13.01 3.85 9.31
N GLY A 263 13.70 3.37 8.29
CA GLY A 263 14.07 4.19 7.13
C GLY A 263 12.87 4.61 6.30
N PHE A 264 11.86 3.74 6.15
CA PHE A 264 10.60 4.09 5.51
C PHE A 264 9.89 5.22 6.25
N GLU A 265 9.70 5.06 7.56
CA GLU A 265 8.99 6.02 8.39
C GLU A 265 9.72 7.35 8.51
N ALA A 266 11.06 7.35 8.57
CA ALA A 266 11.85 8.58 8.59
C ALA A 266 11.63 9.39 7.29
N ARG A 267 11.67 8.75 6.13
CA ARG A 267 11.41 9.40 4.84
C ARG A 267 9.99 9.92 4.73
N LEU A 268 9.01 9.12 5.18
CA LEU A 268 7.61 9.53 5.21
C LEU A 268 7.40 10.76 6.08
N ARG A 269 7.89 10.76 7.33
CA ARG A 269 7.78 11.90 8.25
C ARG A 269 8.45 13.15 7.71
N ASP A 270 9.65 13.00 7.14
CA ASP A 270 10.37 14.13 6.55
C ASP A 270 9.60 14.76 5.38
N PHE A 271 9.09 13.93 4.46
CA PHE A 271 8.24 14.40 3.37
C PHE A 271 6.98 15.10 3.89
N LEU A 272 6.27 14.50 4.84
CA LEU A 272 5.05 15.06 5.41
C LEU A 272 5.30 16.43 6.05
N ARG A 273 6.39 16.55 6.81
CA ARG A 273 6.77 17.80 7.46
C ARG A 273 7.14 18.91 6.47
N ARG A 274 7.89 18.59 5.42
CA ARG A 274 8.38 19.60 4.45
C ARG A 274 7.34 19.99 3.41
N ARG A 275 6.49 19.06 2.98
CA ARG A 275 5.67 19.25 1.78
C ARG A 275 4.17 19.26 2.04
N VAL A 276 3.71 18.70 3.14
CA VAL A 276 2.28 18.48 3.37
C VAL A 276 1.78 19.25 4.59
N TRP A 277 2.49 19.15 5.69
CA TRP A 277 2.10 19.76 6.96
C TRP A 277 3.31 20.42 7.65
N PRO A 278 3.83 21.51 7.06
CA PRO A 278 4.98 22.24 7.59
C PRO A 278 4.74 22.82 9.00
#